data_099854246a9831beeb46702177255d74
#
_entry.id   099854246a9831beeb46702177255d74
#
_cell.length_a   1.000
_cell.length_b   1.000
_cell.length_c   1.000
_cell.angle_alpha   90.00
_cell.angle_beta   90.00
_cell.angle_gamma   90.00
#
_symmetry.space_group_name_H-M   'P 1'
#
loop_
_entity.id
_entity.type
_entity.pdbx_description
1 polymer ?
#
loop_
_entity_poly.entity_id
_entity_poly.type
_entity_poly.pdbx_seq_one_letter_code
_entity_poly.pdbx_strand_id
1 'polypeptide(L)'
;MTSHLPYRIDLAGTWIDQPYVSRYGAGWALTVSIEPTIEFMERGGMSTSTRNAAKKIWPYELPNYNEEMMARLLFCFENDPERDGHISGAQDAIGICMSGLNRHFYDNHFWPERIESYHDEETLSWLESHLCLVEMFPRRKGCSVVAGMDITPEKVRALTSAADRCWQAIMERDLNGFAAAFSDSFNAQIAMFPAMMAEGVEEHISRWKPQSLAHKMSGAGGGGYLVLVIDGPVPEGAIPVKIRRKDSF
;
A
#
# COMPACT_ATOMS: atom_id res chain seq x y z
N MET A 1 4.59 19.12 -17.79
CA MET A 1 3.23 18.88 -17.23
C MET A 1 3.34 17.78 -16.20
N THR A 2 2.87 18.02 -14.98
CA THR A 2 2.79 17.01 -13.92
C THR A 2 1.71 16.01 -14.26
N SER A 3 1.99 14.72 -14.09
CA SER A 3 1.01 13.65 -14.32
C SER A 3 0.00 13.62 -13.18
N HIS A 4 -1.29 13.54 -13.50
CA HIS A 4 -2.40 13.41 -12.57
C HIS A 4 -2.71 11.94 -12.19
N LEU A 5 -1.84 11.00 -12.55
CA LEU A 5 -1.99 9.60 -12.16
C LEU A 5 -1.91 9.46 -10.65
N PRO A 6 -2.83 8.70 -10.04
CA PRO A 6 -2.85 8.46 -8.60
C PRO A 6 -1.61 7.73 -8.09
N TYR A 7 -1.46 7.76 -6.79
CA TYR A 7 -0.60 6.86 -6.02
C TYR A 7 -1.47 5.93 -5.18
N ARG A 8 -0.84 5.01 -4.47
CA ARG A 8 -1.53 4.15 -3.52
C ARG A 8 -0.81 4.11 -2.18
N ILE A 9 -1.58 3.87 -1.12
CA ILE A 9 -1.07 3.50 0.19
C ILE A 9 -1.55 2.08 0.51
N ASP A 10 -0.66 1.23 1.01
CA ASP A 10 -1.01 -0.06 1.59
C ASP A 10 -1.37 0.11 3.05
N LEU A 11 -2.57 -0.27 3.43
CA LEU A 11 -3.01 -0.24 4.82
C LEU A 11 -2.65 -1.53 5.56
N ALA A 12 -2.91 -2.68 4.95
CA ALA A 12 -2.62 -3.99 5.55
C ALA A 12 -2.49 -5.09 4.49
N GLY A 13 -1.91 -6.23 4.87
CA GLY A 13 -1.82 -7.39 3.99
C GLY A 13 -0.78 -7.27 2.87
N THR A 14 0.15 -6.31 2.95
CA THR A 14 1.21 -6.12 1.96
C THR A 14 2.03 -7.40 1.78
N TRP A 15 2.35 -7.76 0.54
CA TRP A 15 3.00 -8.99 0.09
C TRP A 15 2.08 -10.21 -0.11
N ILE A 16 0.82 -10.19 0.33
CA ILE A 16 -0.09 -11.33 0.11
C ILE A 16 -0.38 -11.56 -1.39
N ASP A 17 -0.19 -10.55 -2.24
CA ASP A 17 -0.29 -10.61 -3.70
C ASP A 17 0.86 -11.39 -4.38
N GLN A 18 1.79 -11.91 -3.58
CA GLN A 18 2.86 -12.76 -4.06
C GLN A 18 2.54 -14.22 -3.79
N PRO A 19 2.49 -15.10 -4.82
CA PRO A 19 2.17 -16.53 -4.63
C PRO A 19 3.09 -17.24 -3.66
N TYR A 20 4.36 -16.83 -3.54
CA TYR A 20 5.28 -17.42 -2.57
C TYR A 20 4.95 -17.04 -1.12
N VAL A 21 4.02 -16.06 -0.90
CA VAL A 21 3.41 -15.75 0.40
C VAL A 21 2.05 -16.41 0.52
N SER A 22 1.11 -16.10 -0.40
CA SER A 22 -0.28 -16.54 -0.31
C SER A 22 -0.50 -18.05 -0.41
N ARG A 23 0.46 -18.81 -0.94
CA ARG A 23 0.44 -20.27 -0.89
C ARG A 23 0.44 -20.87 0.53
N TYR A 24 0.84 -20.11 1.54
CA TYR A 24 0.84 -20.52 2.94
C TYR A 24 -0.45 -20.12 3.68
N GLY A 25 -1.28 -19.32 3.07
CA GLY A 25 -2.57 -18.89 3.58
C GLY A 25 -3.15 -17.78 2.73
N ALA A 26 -4.36 -17.98 2.21
CA ALA A 26 -5.08 -16.97 1.46
C ALA A 26 -5.47 -15.79 2.36
N GLY A 27 -5.62 -14.60 1.77
CA GLY A 27 -6.01 -13.43 2.54
C GLY A 27 -6.16 -12.14 1.74
N TRP A 28 -6.53 -11.09 2.46
CA TRP A 28 -6.79 -9.78 1.91
C TRP A 28 -5.55 -8.87 1.96
N ALA A 29 -5.36 -8.08 0.91
CA ALA A 29 -4.61 -6.85 0.97
C ALA A 29 -5.58 -5.65 0.95
N LEU A 30 -5.24 -4.58 1.65
CA LEU A 30 -6.02 -3.36 1.76
C LEU A 30 -5.21 -2.19 1.20
N THR A 31 -5.79 -1.47 0.24
CA THR A 31 -5.16 -0.29 -0.36
C THR A 31 -6.12 0.88 -0.45
N VAL A 32 -5.60 2.10 -0.41
CA VAL A 32 -6.32 3.30 -0.80
C VAL A 32 -5.61 3.96 -1.98
N SER A 33 -6.42 4.40 -2.95
CA SER A 33 -5.95 5.25 -4.04
C SER A 33 -5.91 6.70 -3.58
N ILE A 34 -4.79 7.38 -3.76
CA ILE A 34 -4.63 8.76 -3.31
C ILE A 34 -4.35 9.72 -4.46
N GLU A 35 -4.86 10.94 -4.30
CA GLU A 35 -4.60 12.04 -5.22
C GLU A 35 -3.11 12.40 -5.26
N PRO A 36 -2.58 12.76 -6.43
CA PRO A 36 -1.18 13.18 -6.59
C PRO A 36 -0.99 14.63 -6.11
N THR A 37 -1.20 14.89 -4.82
CA THR A 37 -1.05 16.23 -4.23
C THR A 37 0.38 16.74 -4.26
N ILE A 38 1.33 15.83 -4.29
CA ILE A 38 2.76 16.09 -4.49
C ILE A 38 3.35 15.03 -5.43
N GLU A 39 4.56 15.27 -5.94
CA GLU A 39 5.34 14.21 -6.61
C GLU A 39 6.16 13.47 -5.57
N PHE A 40 5.84 12.19 -5.33
CA PHE A 40 6.56 11.36 -4.37
C PHE A 40 7.91 10.89 -4.94
N MET A 41 8.90 10.71 -4.07
CA MET A 41 10.22 10.28 -4.46
C MET A 41 10.22 8.92 -5.17
N GLU A 42 11.09 8.75 -6.13
CA GLU A 42 11.36 7.46 -6.76
C GLU A 42 11.89 6.46 -5.72
N ARG A 43 11.45 5.19 -5.84
CA ARG A 43 11.79 4.11 -4.90
C ARG A 43 11.30 4.39 -3.46
N GLY A 44 10.27 5.22 -3.33
CA GLY A 44 9.69 5.64 -2.06
C GLY A 44 8.61 4.71 -1.51
N GLY A 45 8.34 3.57 -2.16
CA GLY A 45 7.28 2.65 -1.72
C GLY A 45 5.86 3.11 -2.05
N MET A 46 5.72 4.18 -2.84
CA MET A 46 4.44 4.76 -3.27
C MET A 46 4.02 4.26 -4.66
N SER A 47 4.34 3.00 -5.00
CA SER A 47 4.08 2.39 -6.31
C SER A 47 4.67 3.16 -7.50
N THR A 48 5.80 3.82 -7.30
CA THR A 48 6.39 4.68 -8.35
C THR A 48 6.79 3.91 -9.60
N SER A 49 7.23 2.64 -9.49
CA SER A 49 7.51 1.78 -10.64
C SER A 49 6.26 1.50 -11.49
N THR A 50 5.18 1.07 -10.84
CA THR A 50 3.89 0.78 -11.49
C THR A 50 3.27 2.07 -12.04
N ARG A 51 3.37 3.19 -11.31
CA ARG A 51 2.95 4.50 -11.80
C ARG A 51 3.76 4.94 -13.03
N ASN A 52 5.05 4.64 -13.10
CA ASN A 52 5.87 4.90 -14.29
C ASN A 52 5.48 3.99 -15.47
N ALA A 53 5.04 2.77 -15.23
CA ALA A 53 4.43 1.93 -16.24
C ALA A 53 3.09 2.53 -16.71
N ALA A 54 2.24 2.98 -15.78
CA ALA A 54 0.98 3.66 -16.09
C ALA A 54 1.17 4.91 -16.96
N LYS A 55 2.19 5.74 -16.69
CA LYS A 55 2.54 6.92 -17.51
C LYS A 55 2.84 6.59 -18.98
N LYS A 56 3.28 5.36 -19.27
CA LYS A 56 3.53 4.92 -20.65
C LYS A 56 2.26 4.56 -21.38
N ILE A 57 1.21 4.13 -20.67
CA ILE A 57 -0.11 3.81 -21.22
C ILE A 57 -0.97 5.08 -21.23
N TRP A 58 -0.97 5.82 -20.11
CA TRP A 58 -1.77 7.02 -19.89
C TRP A 58 -0.84 8.16 -19.43
N PRO A 59 -0.33 8.99 -20.35
CA PRO A 59 0.73 9.97 -19.99
C PRO A 59 0.31 11.03 -18.98
N TYR A 60 -0.98 11.35 -18.88
CA TYR A 60 -1.47 12.47 -18.08
C TYR A 60 -2.35 12.04 -16.91
N GLU A 61 -3.40 11.26 -17.19
CA GLU A 61 -4.43 10.85 -16.24
C GLU A 61 -5.01 9.50 -16.63
N LEU A 62 -5.69 8.84 -15.69
CA LEU A 62 -6.46 7.64 -16.00
C LEU A 62 -7.69 8.04 -16.84
N PRO A 63 -8.02 7.28 -17.89
CA PRO A 63 -9.25 7.52 -18.63
C PRO A 63 -10.46 7.17 -17.74
N ASN A 64 -11.57 7.85 -18.00
CA ASN A 64 -12.83 7.51 -17.38
C ASN A 64 -13.38 6.22 -17.97
N TYR A 65 -13.02 5.10 -17.38
CA TYR A 65 -13.36 3.76 -17.86
C TYR A 65 -13.49 2.77 -16.68
N ASN A 66 -13.72 1.51 -16.97
CA ASN A 66 -13.78 0.44 -15.97
C ASN A 66 -12.43 0.32 -15.23
N GLU A 67 -12.43 0.69 -13.95
CA GLU A 67 -11.23 0.78 -13.12
C GLU A 67 -10.53 -0.59 -12.98
N GLU A 68 -11.29 -1.69 -12.83
CA GLU A 68 -10.70 -3.04 -12.76
C GLU A 68 -10.03 -3.45 -14.07
N MET A 69 -10.65 -3.12 -15.20
CA MET A 69 -10.04 -3.40 -16.52
C MET A 69 -8.75 -2.60 -16.71
N MET A 70 -8.71 -1.36 -16.25
CA MET A 70 -7.50 -0.54 -16.28
C MET A 70 -6.41 -1.14 -15.37
N ALA A 71 -6.78 -1.60 -14.18
CA ALA A 71 -5.85 -2.27 -13.27
C ALA A 71 -5.28 -3.57 -13.89
N ARG A 72 -6.12 -4.37 -14.56
CA ARG A 72 -5.68 -5.58 -15.30
C ARG A 72 -4.72 -5.24 -16.44
N LEU A 73 -5.05 -4.21 -17.22
CA LEU A 73 -4.20 -3.75 -18.31
C LEU A 73 -2.83 -3.30 -17.79
N LEU A 74 -2.82 -2.49 -16.72
CA LEU A 74 -1.59 -2.01 -16.10
C LEU A 74 -0.75 -3.16 -15.54
N PHE A 75 -1.37 -4.11 -14.83
CA PHE A 75 -0.72 -5.30 -14.31
C PHE A 75 -0.08 -6.13 -15.43
N CYS A 76 -0.80 -6.40 -16.52
CA CYS A 76 -0.26 -7.13 -17.67
C CYS A 76 0.89 -6.37 -18.34
N PHE A 77 0.75 -5.05 -18.50
CA PHE A 77 1.78 -4.22 -19.12
C PHE A 77 3.07 -4.15 -18.27
N GLU A 78 2.95 -4.07 -16.93
CA GLU A 78 4.10 -4.06 -16.03
C GLU A 78 4.82 -5.42 -16.00
N ASN A 79 4.07 -6.51 -16.16
CA ASN A 79 4.55 -7.89 -16.09
C ASN A 79 4.73 -8.53 -17.49
N ASP A 80 5.03 -7.75 -18.50
CA ASP A 80 5.34 -8.23 -19.85
C ASP A 80 6.48 -9.28 -19.77
N PRO A 81 6.27 -10.51 -20.32
CA PRO A 81 7.28 -11.58 -20.29
C PRO A 81 8.60 -11.24 -20.96
N GLU A 82 8.62 -10.24 -21.84
CA GLU A 82 9.86 -9.74 -22.48
C GLU A 82 10.71 -8.88 -21.52
N ARG A 83 10.15 -8.52 -20.37
CA ARG A 83 10.87 -7.83 -19.30
C ARG A 83 11.41 -8.82 -18.28
N ASP A 84 12.39 -8.39 -17.52
CA ASP A 84 13.08 -9.21 -16.49
C ASP A 84 12.11 -10.06 -15.67
N GLY A 85 12.29 -11.37 -15.67
CA GLY A 85 11.40 -12.42 -15.18
C GLY A 85 10.91 -12.36 -13.71
N HIS A 86 10.80 -11.18 -13.13
CA HIS A 86 10.18 -10.94 -11.83
C HIS A 86 8.77 -10.39 -12.03
N ILE A 87 7.77 -11.13 -11.56
CA ILE A 87 6.37 -10.71 -11.64
C ILE A 87 6.03 -9.90 -10.39
N SER A 88 5.63 -8.63 -10.59
CA SER A 88 5.01 -7.80 -9.56
C SER A 88 3.59 -8.30 -9.28
N GLY A 89 3.15 -8.28 -8.03
CA GLY A 89 1.75 -8.55 -7.70
C GLY A 89 0.80 -7.43 -8.15
N ALA A 90 -0.49 -7.70 -8.11
CA ALA A 90 -1.50 -6.78 -8.65
C ALA A 90 -1.84 -5.60 -7.71
N GLN A 91 -1.39 -5.64 -6.46
CA GLN A 91 -1.74 -4.66 -5.42
C GLN A 91 -1.47 -3.21 -5.83
N ASP A 92 -0.33 -2.95 -6.50
CA ASP A 92 0.05 -1.63 -6.96
C ASP A 92 -0.85 -1.14 -8.11
N ALA A 93 -1.11 -1.99 -9.09
CA ALA A 93 -1.96 -1.66 -10.22
C ALA A 93 -3.42 -1.40 -9.78
N ILE A 94 -3.94 -2.21 -8.85
CA ILE A 94 -5.27 -2.03 -8.26
C ILE A 94 -5.33 -0.70 -7.50
N GLY A 95 -4.38 -0.45 -6.60
CA GLY A 95 -4.38 0.76 -5.79
C GLY A 95 -4.18 2.05 -6.58
N ILE A 96 -3.54 2.01 -7.75
CA ILE A 96 -3.45 3.16 -8.67
C ILE A 96 -4.76 3.34 -9.44
N CYS A 97 -5.30 2.27 -10.05
CA CYS A 97 -6.41 2.40 -10.98
C CYS A 97 -7.79 2.46 -10.30
N MET A 98 -7.97 1.80 -9.14
CA MET A 98 -9.26 1.72 -8.48
C MET A 98 -9.39 2.76 -7.36
N SER A 99 -10.38 3.63 -7.45
CA SER A 99 -10.64 4.73 -6.51
C SER A 99 -11.13 4.24 -5.14
N GLY A 100 -11.01 5.09 -4.13
CA GLY A 100 -11.49 4.82 -2.78
C GLY A 100 -10.61 3.85 -1.99
N LEU A 101 -11.26 3.14 -1.08
CA LEU A 101 -10.67 2.05 -0.29
C LEU A 101 -10.98 0.72 -0.96
N ASN A 102 -9.95 -0.08 -1.18
CA ASN A 102 -10.07 -1.38 -1.85
C ASN A 102 -9.51 -2.49 -0.98
N ARG A 103 -10.20 -3.63 -0.94
CA ARG A 103 -9.60 -4.89 -0.49
C ARG A 103 -9.64 -5.91 -1.62
N HIS A 104 -8.58 -6.68 -1.73
CA HIS A 104 -8.40 -7.67 -2.79
C HIS A 104 -7.86 -8.96 -2.19
N PHE A 105 -8.55 -10.08 -2.50
CA PHE A 105 -8.29 -11.40 -1.92
C PHE A 105 -7.39 -12.23 -2.81
N TYR A 106 -6.30 -12.74 -2.23
CA TYR A 106 -5.31 -13.57 -2.94
C TYR A 106 -5.27 -14.98 -2.37
N ASP A 107 -5.25 -15.94 -3.27
CA ASP A 107 -5.04 -17.36 -2.98
C ASP A 107 -4.09 -17.96 -4.03
N ASN A 108 -2.78 -17.88 -3.76
CA ASN A 108 -1.71 -18.44 -4.59
C ASN A 108 -1.66 -17.93 -6.05
N HIS A 109 -2.20 -16.74 -6.30
CA HIS A 109 -2.19 -16.08 -7.61
C HIS A 109 -1.69 -14.64 -7.51
N PHE A 110 -1.07 -14.11 -8.59
CA PHE A 110 -0.65 -12.71 -8.67
C PHE A 110 -1.81 -11.74 -8.87
N TRP A 111 -2.92 -12.19 -9.49
CA TRP A 111 -4.16 -11.44 -9.61
C TRP A 111 -5.16 -11.95 -8.58
N PRO A 112 -5.87 -11.06 -7.86
CA PRO A 112 -6.80 -11.48 -6.82
C PRO A 112 -8.03 -12.20 -7.39
N GLU A 113 -8.59 -13.12 -6.61
CA GLU A 113 -9.85 -13.80 -6.94
C GLU A 113 -11.06 -12.90 -6.77
N ARG A 114 -10.99 -11.95 -5.82
CA ARG A 114 -12.05 -10.98 -5.53
C ARG A 114 -11.46 -9.63 -5.24
N ILE A 115 -12.16 -8.59 -5.71
CA ILE A 115 -11.88 -7.19 -5.39
C ILE A 115 -13.18 -6.57 -4.87
N GLU A 116 -13.10 -5.87 -3.76
CA GLU A 116 -14.19 -5.13 -3.18
C GLU A 116 -13.75 -3.69 -2.98
N SER A 117 -14.47 -2.73 -3.59
CA SER A 117 -14.21 -1.31 -3.50
C SER A 117 -15.24 -0.63 -2.63
N TYR A 118 -14.81 0.30 -1.79
CA TYR A 118 -15.65 1.04 -0.86
C TYR A 118 -15.47 2.54 -1.06
N HIS A 119 -16.61 3.24 -1.23
CA HIS A 119 -16.65 4.65 -1.63
C HIS A 119 -17.48 5.52 -0.68
N ASP A 120 -17.83 5.00 0.50
CA ASP A 120 -18.58 5.78 1.48
C ASP A 120 -17.79 6.99 1.95
N GLU A 121 -18.36 8.17 1.75
CA GLU A 121 -17.67 9.45 1.99
C GLU A 121 -17.29 9.65 3.45
N GLU A 122 -18.12 9.18 4.39
CA GLU A 122 -17.82 9.33 5.82
C GLU A 122 -16.59 8.49 6.20
N THR A 123 -16.50 7.27 5.68
CA THR A 123 -15.35 6.37 5.93
C THR A 123 -14.08 6.86 5.25
N LEU A 124 -14.18 7.35 4.00
CA LEU A 124 -13.02 7.88 3.30
C LEU A 124 -12.49 9.15 3.96
N SER A 125 -13.39 10.07 4.36
CA SER A 125 -13.01 11.28 5.08
C SER A 125 -12.45 10.97 6.47
N TRP A 126 -12.99 9.95 7.15
CA TRP A 126 -12.44 9.47 8.41
C TRP A 126 -11.00 8.94 8.23
N LEU A 127 -10.73 8.12 7.21
CA LEU A 127 -9.37 7.67 6.90
C LEU A 127 -8.44 8.84 6.61
N GLU A 128 -8.85 9.83 5.82
CA GLU A 128 -8.06 11.02 5.52
C GLU A 128 -7.69 11.80 6.78
N SER A 129 -8.61 11.90 7.74
CA SER A 129 -8.37 12.63 9.00
C SER A 129 -7.40 11.90 9.94
N HIS A 130 -7.18 10.60 9.75
CA HIS A 130 -6.34 9.76 10.61
C HIS A 130 -5.09 9.22 9.91
N LEU A 131 -4.83 9.59 8.65
CA LEU A 131 -3.66 9.15 7.90
C LEU A 131 -2.81 10.33 7.44
N CYS A 132 -1.51 10.22 7.61
CA CYS A 132 -0.54 11.09 6.96
C CYS A 132 0.72 10.34 6.56
N LEU A 133 1.53 10.97 5.74
CA LEU A 133 2.79 10.42 5.25
C LEU A 133 3.95 11.27 5.74
N VAL A 134 5.06 10.63 6.06
CA VAL A 134 6.32 11.32 6.37
C VAL A 134 7.43 10.73 5.54
N GLU A 135 8.26 11.62 5.03
CA GLU A 135 9.39 11.25 4.19
C GLU A 135 10.54 10.70 5.03
N MET A 136 11.19 9.64 4.54
CA MET A 136 12.44 9.12 5.08
C MET A 136 13.58 9.38 4.08
N PHE A 137 13.99 8.37 3.37
CA PHE A 137 15.02 8.38 2.34
C PHE A 137 14.67 7.36 1.27
N PRO A 138 15.09 7.54 0.01
CA PRO A 138 14.79 6.57 -1.04
C PRO A 138 15.50 5.24 -0.76
N ARG A 139 14.82 4.13 -0.99
CA ARG A 139 15.43 2.81 -0.88
C ARG A 139 16.73 2.74 -1.70
N ARG A 140 17.83 2.32 -1.08
CA ARG A 140 19.15 2.22 -1.72
C ARG A 140 19.11 1.31 -2.96
N LYS A 141 19.84 1.68 -4.01
CA LYS A 141 20.01 0.82 -5.19
C LYS A 141 20.69 -0.49 -4.76
N GLY A 142 20.20 -1.62 -5.28
CA GLY A 142 20.71 -2.95 -4.91
C GLY A 142 20.19 -3.50 -3.57
N CYS A 143 19.44 -2.74 -2.79
CA CYS A 143 18.78 -3.26 -1.60
C CYS A 143 17.67 -4.22 -2.02
N SER A 144 17.82 -5.49 -1.64
CA SER A 144 16.80 -6.52 -1.83
C SER A 144 16.01 -6.69 -0.53
N VAL A 145 14.77 -6.21 -0.52
CA VAL A 145 13.87 -6.34 0.65
C VAL A 145 13.45 -7.79 0.91
N VAL A 146 13.59 -8.67 -0.09
CA VAL A 146 13.33 -10.12 0.04
C VAL A 146 14.56 -10.91 0.50
N ALA A 147 15.70 -10.24 0.70
CA ALA A 147 16.89 -10.93 1.24
C ALA A 147 16.61 -11.44 2.66
N GLY A 148 16.93 -12.71 2.90
CA GLY A 148 16.69 -13.34 4.20
C GLY A 148 15.21 -13.48 4.57
N MET A 149 14.31 -13.49 3.58
CA MET A 149 12.88 -13.72 3.85
C MET A 149 12.66 -15.06 4.58
N ASP A 150 11.76 -15.02 5.55
CA ASP A 150 11.38 -16.17 6.38
C ASP A 150 9.85 -16.25 6.45
N ILE A 151 9.27 -16.95 5.47
CA ILE A 151 7.83 -17.04 5.29
C ILE A 151 7.34 -18.37 5.84
N THR A 152 6.50 -18.32 6.86
CA THR A 152 5.85 -19.49 7.46
C THR A 152 4.34 -19.35 7.49
N PRO A 153 3.57 -20.46 7.58
CA PRO A 153 2.11 -20.40 7.70
C PRO A 153 1.64 -19.52 8.87
N GLU A 154 2.36 -19.52 9.99
CA GLU A 154 2.02 -18.73 11.18
C GLU A 154 2.17 -17.22 10.90
N LYS A 155 3.25 -16.81 10.24
CA LYS A 155 3.50 -15.41 9.88
C LYS A 155 2.51 -14.90 8.84
N VAL A 156 2.18 -15.72 7.85
CA VAL A 156 1.15 -15.41 6.85
C VAL A 156 -0.22 -15.29 7.52
N ARG A 157 -0.56 -16.20 8.44
CA ARG A 157 -1.81 -16.12 9.22
C ARG A 157 -1.86 -14.84 10.07
N ALA A 158 -0.75 -14.43 10.67
CA ALA A 158 -0.69 -13.16 11.42
C ALA A 158 -0.96 -11.97 10.49
N LEU A 159 -0.37 -11.95 9.28
CA LEU A 159 -0.57 -10.91 8.28
C LEU A 159 -2.03 -10.83 7.83
N THR A 160 -2.63 -11.97 7.44
CA THR A 160 -4.00 -12.03 6.93
C THR A 160 -5.03 -11.68 8.01
N SER A 161 -4.84 -12.20 9.24
CA SER A 161 -5.68 -11.86 10.38
C SER A 161 -5.61 -10.38 10.76
N ALA A 162 -4.43 -9.76 10.65
CA ALA A 162 -4.28 -8.32 10.86
C ALA A 162 -5.01 -7.51 9.77
N ALA A 163 -4.98 -7.97 8.51
CA ALA A 163 -5.71 -7.33 7.43
C ALA A 163 -7.24 -7.39 7.63
N ASP A 164 -7.76 -8.52 8.07
CA ASP A 164 -9.19 -8.68 8.39
C ASP A 164 -9.62 -7.72 9.52
N ARG A 165 -8.85 -7.66 10.61
CA ARG A 165 -9.13 -6.74 11.72
C ARG A 165 -9.00 -5.26 11.30
N CYS A 166 -8.02 -4.95 10.45
CA CYS A 166 -7.84 -3.61 9.91
C CYS A 166 -9.07 -3.17 9.11
N TRP A 167 -9.60 -4.04 8.25
CA TRP A 167 -10.83 -3.77 7.50
C TRP A 167 -12.02 -3.54 8.43
N GLN A 168 -12.22 -4.43 9.39
CA GLN A 168 -13.33 -4.31 10.33
C GLN A 168 -13.27 -3.00 11.12
N ALA A 169 -12.09 -2.66 11.66
CA ALA A 169 -11.91 -1.41 12.42
C ALA A 169 -12.17 -0.16 11.56
N ILE A 170 -11.79 -0.18 10.27
CA ILE A 170 -12.11 0.90 9.33
C ILE A 170 -13.62 1.01 9.12
N MET A 171 -14.33 -0.10 8.90
CA MET A 171 -15.78 -0.11 8.70
C MET A 171 -16.54 0.39 9.93
N GLU A 172 -16.03 0.10 11.11
CA GLU A 172 -16.57 0.54 12.41
C GLU A 172 -16.09 1.93 12.82
N ARG A 173 -15.10 2.50 12.09
CA ARG A 173 -14.39 3.74 12.44
C ARG A 173 -13.79 3.70 13.86
N ASP A 174 -13.33 2.52 14.24
CA ASP A 174 -12.58 2.30 15.50
C ASP A 174 -11.10 2.65 15.28
N LEU A 175 -10.70 3.85 15.72
CA LEU A 175 -9.33 4.34 15.56
C LEU A 175 -8.31 3.49 16.30
N ASN A 176 -8.62 3.04 17.50
CA ASN A 176 -7.70 2.23 18.30
C ASN A 176 -7.54 0.82 17.70
N GLY A 177 -8.64 0.20 17.30
CA GLY A 177 -8.63 -1.07 16.59
C GLY A 177 -7.88 -0.98 15.26
N PHE A 178 -8.07 0.10 14.50
CA PHE A 178 -7.34 0.36 13.27
C PHE A 178 -5.84 0.50 13.52
N ALA A 179 -5.42 1.33 14.48
CA ALA A 179 -4.00 1.51 14.82
C ALA A 179 -3.33 0.20 15.28
N ALA A 180 -4.03 -0.60 16.09
CA ALA A 180 -3.54 -1.90 16.54
C ALA A 180 -3.37 -2.87 15.36
N ALA A 181 -4.39 -3.04 14.52
CA ALA A 181 -4.36 -3.94 13.37
C ALA A 181 -3.33 -3.50 12.31
N PHE A 182 -3.18 -2.19 12.10
CA PHE A 182 -2.17 -1.60 11.22
C PHE A 182 -0.74 -1.94 11.70
N SER A 183 -0.48 -1.79 13.00
CA SER A 183 0.79 -2.18 13.62
C SER A 183 1.05 -3.68 13.52
N ASP A 184 0.04 -4.52 13.77
CA ASP A 184 0.16 -5.97 13.68
C ASP A 184 0.48 -6.43 12.25
N SER A 185 -0.15 -5.79 11.24
CA SER A 185 0.17 -6.05 9.83
C SER A 185 1.62 -5.70 9.50
N PHE A 186 2.12 -4.57 10.01
CA PHE A 186 3.51 -4.17 9.82
C PHE A 186 4.49 -5.12 10.53
N ASN A 187 4.19 -5.51 11.75
CA ASN A 187 5.01 -6.47 12.50
C ASN A 187 5.09 -7.83 11.80
N ALA A 188 3.96 -8.34 11.29
CA ALA A 188 3.92 -9.58 10.51
C ALA A 188 4.74 -9.46 9.21
N GLN A 189 4.69 -8.32 8.56
CA GLN A 189 5.47 -8.01 7.36
C GLN A 189 6.98 -8.01 7.66
N ILE A 190 7.43 -7.33 8.71
CA ILE A 190 8.84 -7.32 9.15
C ILE A 190 9.31 -8.73 9.53
N ALA A 191 8.47 -9.51 10.21
CA ALA A 191 8.81 -10.88 10.60
C ALA A 191 9.06 -11.79 9.39
N MET A 192 8.38 -11.55 8.26
CA MET A 192 8.63 -12.29 7.01
C MET A 192 9.77 -11.69 6.19
N PHE A 193 9.95 -10.38 6.23
CA PHE A 193 10.90 -9.65 5.39
C PHE A 193 11.79 -8.71 6.24
N PRO A 194 12.71 -9.26 7.06
CA PRO A 194 13.51 -8.45 7.99
C PRO A 194 14.38 -7.41 7.30
N ALA A 195 14.78 -7.63 6.04
CA ALA A 195 15.55 -6.66 5.25
C ALA A 195 14.79 -5.38 4.91
N MET A 196 13.49 -5.31 5.21
CA MET A 196 12.73 -4.06 5.15
C MET A 196 13.23 -3.03 6.15
N MET A 197 13.73 -3.48 7.30
CA MET A 197 14.32 -2.63 8.35
C MET A 197 15.77 -2.29 8.01
N ALA A 198 15.97 -1.63 6.86
CA ALA A 198 17.29 -1.18 6.43
C ALA A 198 17.86 -0.11 7.39
N GLU A 199 19.19 0.10 7.31
CA GLU A 199 19.89 1.11 8.11
C GLU A 199 19.21 2.49 8.02
N GLY A 200 18.95 3.12 9.16
CA GLY A 200 18.30 4.41 9.30
C GLY A 200 16.77 4.37 9.40
N VAL A 201 16.10 3.25 9.09
CA VAL A 201 14.64 3.13 9.18
C VAL A 201 14.17 3.28 10.63
N GLU A 202 14.82 2.60 11.57
CA GLU A 202 14.46 2.64 13.00
C GLU A 202 14.58 4.04 13.60
N GLU A 203 15.57 4.81 13.17
CA GLU A 203 15.76 6.20 13.60
C GLU A 203 14.57 7.07 13.16
N HIS A 204 14.13 6.94 11.91
CA HIS A 204 12.97 7.67 11.40
C HIS A 204 11.67 7.25 12.11
N ILE A 205 11.48 5.94 12.35
CA ILE A 205 10.34 5.45 13.13
C ILE A 205 10.35 6.07 14.53
N SER A 206 11.49 6.04 15.22
CA SER A 206 11.63 6.56 16.58
C SER A 206 11.31 8.05 16.67
N ARG A 207 11.64 8.83 15.65
CA ARG A 207 11.32 10.26 15.55
C ARG A 207 9.82 10.53 15.48
N TRP A 208 9.05 9.71 14.75
CA TRP A 208 7.64 9.96 14.48
C TRP A 208 6.68 9.19 15.41
N LYS A 209 7.17 8.14 16.07
CA LYS A 209 6.41 7.32 17.01
C LYS A 209 5.69 8.13 18.12
N PRO A 210 6.28 9.18 18.73
CA PRO A 210 5.58 9.96 19.75
C PRO A 210 4.38 10.77 19.22
N GLN A 211 4.27 10.95 17.91
CA GLN A 211 3.23 11.75 17.24
C GLN A 211 2.21 10.88 16.49
N SER A 212 2.26 9.56 16.66
CA SER A 212 1.39 8.62 15.96
C SER A 212 0.92 7.50 16.89
N LEU A 213 -0.30 7.01 16.66
CA LEU A 213 -0.83 5.81 17.31
C LEU A 213 -0.21 4.54 16.70
N ALA A 214 0.06 4.56 15.41
CA ALA A 214 0.67 3.48 14.67
C ALA A 214 1.46 4.02 13.48
N HIS A 215 2.37 3.19 12.96
CA HIS A 215 3.17 3.52 11.78
C HIS A 215 3.48 2.26 10.97
N LYS A 216 3.70 2.44 9.68
CA LYS A 216 4.07 1.39 8.74
C LYS A 216 4.83 1.99 7.57
N MET A 217 5.85 1.31 7.06
CA MET A 217 6.44 1.72 5.78
C MET A 217 5.44 1.52 4.64
N SER A 218 5.34 2.48 3.75
CA SER A 218 4.58 2.33 2.52
C SER A 218 5.25 1.30 1.61
N GLY A 219 4.49 0.33 1.10
CA GLY A 219 4.93 -0.71 0.17
C GLY A 219 5.98 -1.67 0.72
N ALA A 220 6.96 -2.00 -0.11
CA ALA A 220 7.96 -3.05 0.18
C ALA A 220 8.96 -2.70 1.29
N GLY A 221 9.06 -1.46 1.72
CA GLY A 221 9.98 -1.05 2.78
C GLY A 221 11.42 -0.82 2.32
N GLY A 222 12.35 -0.76 3.29
CA GLY A 222 13.77 -0.45 3.05
C GLY A 222 14.04 1.04 2.83
N GLY A 223 13.10 1.92 3.17
CA GLY A 223 13.11 3.37 2.97
C GLY A 223 11.80 3.86 2.32
N GLY A 224 11.75 5.11 1.92
CA GLY A 224 10.63 5.75 1.27
C GLY A 224 9.81 6.61 2.19
N TYR A 225 8.56 6.25 2.42
CA TYR A 225 7.63 6.96 3.30
C TYR A 225 7.13 6.06 4.41
N LEU A 226 6.96 6.65 5.60
CA LEU A 226 6.11 6.06 6.64
C LEU A 226 4.69 6.58 6.48
N VAL A 227 3.74 5.69 6.60
CA VAL A 227 2.33 5.99 6.80
C VAL A 227 2.10 6.02 8.30
N LEU A 228 1.55 7.10 8.81
CA LEU A 228 1.23 7.25 10.22
C LEU A 228 -0.29 7.20 10.41
N VAL A 229 -0.72 6.54 11.47
CA VAL A 229 -2.09 6.66 12.01
C VAL A 229 -2.02 7.68 13.13
N ILE A 230 -2.81 8.73 13.05
CA ILE A 230 -2.79 9.86 13.99
C ILE A 230 -4.16 10.07 14.62
N ASP A 231 -4.14 10.62 15.84
CA ASP A 231 -5.33 11.14 16.55
C ASP A 231 -5.12 12.64 16.76
N GLY A 232 -5.75 13.45 15.90
CA GLY A 232 -5.60 14.89 15.92
C GLY A 232 -5.03 15.50 14.63
N PRO A 233 -4.52 16.72 14.67
CA PRO A 233 -4.04 17.43 13.48
C PRO A 233 -2.80 16.76 12.87
N VAL A 234 -2.67 16.88 11.56
CA VAL A 234 -1.47 16.40 10.85
C VAL A 234 -0.22 17.06 11.43
N PRO A 235 0.78 16.28 11.87
CA PRO A 235 2.01 16.83 12.44
C PRO A 235 2.76 17.74 11.46
N GLU A 236 3.49 18.72 11.99
CA GLU A 236 4.33 19.59 11.17
C GLU A 236 5.37 18.79 10.38
N GLY A 237 5.45 19.04 9.08
CA GLY A 237 6.34 18.31 8.15
C GLY A 237 5.78 16.98 7.64
N ALA A 238 4.61 16.56 8.09
CA ALA A 238 3.88 15.42 7.50
C ALA A 238 3.00 15.88 6.33
N ILE A 239 2.75 14.95 5.41
CA ILE A 239 1.96 15.18 4.19
C ILE A 239 0.56 14.61 4.44
N PRO A 240 -0.50 15.43 4.36
CA PRO A 240 -1.86 14.93 4.48
C PRO A 240 -2.21 13.99 3.33
N VAL A 241 -2.99 12.97 3.64
CA VAL A 241 -3.53 12.05 2.65
C VAL A 241 -4.82 12.61 2.08
N LYS A 242 -4.97 12.53 0.77
CA LYS A 242 -6.24 12.78 0.08
C LYS A 242 -6.60 11.56 -0.75
N ILE A 243 -7.65 10.87 -0.37
CA ILE A 243 -8.11 9.65 -1.04
C ILE A 243 -8.87 10.04 -2.32
N ARG A 244 -8.56 9.38 -3.43
CA ARG A 244 -9.25 9.61 -4.69
C ARG A 244 -10.70 9.12 -4.60
N ARG A 245 -11.64 9.99 -4.91
CA ARG A 245 -13.05 9.65 -5.04
C ARG A 245 -13.34 9.09 -6.43
N LYS A 246 -14.39 8.28 -6.52
CA LYS A 246 -14.90 7.85 -7.81
C LYS A 246 -15.58 9.05 -8.47
N ASP A 247 -15.22 9.33 -9.72
CA ASP A 247 -15.85 10.40 -10.46
C ASP A 247 -17.37 10.18 -10.53
N SER A 248 -18.13 11.18 -10.11
CA SER A 248 -19.58 11.19 -10.30
C SER A 248 -19.86 11.46 -11.77
N PHE A 249 -20.58 10.58 -12.44
CA PHE A 249 -21.10 10.78 -13.79
C PHE A 249 -22.39 11.57 -13.76
#